data_429a510d310006a81ffcc43f275a519e
#
_entry.id   429a510d310006a81ffcc43f275a519e
#
_cell.length_a   1.000
_cell.length_b   1.000
_cell.length_c   1.000
_cell.angle_alpha   90.00
_cell.angle_beta   90.00
_cell.angle_gamma   90.00
#
_symmetry.space_group_name_H-M   'P 1'
#
loop_
_entity.id
_entity.type
_entity.pdbx_description
1 polymer ?
#
loop_
_entity_poly.entity_id
_entity_poly.type
_entity_poly.pdbx_seq_one_letter_code
_entity_poly.pdbx_strand_id
1 'polypeptide(L)'
;MKNIDLRSILIGALGTTLFFVLLSADEAVVDEGNLGDIIVNSITIRDDGHGGFITAYNQDQKRTLYLGTGKEENGYVQTYNKYEQATAYIGSN
;
A
#
# COMPACT_ATOMS: atom_id res chain seq x y z
N MET A 1 -25.17 -46.47 -14.59
CA MET A 1 -25.67 -45.47 -13.64
C MET A 1 -24.65 -45.11 -12.61
N LYS A 2 -23.99 -46.05 -12.00
CA LYS A 2 -22.95 -45.75 -11.00
C LYS A 2 -21.81 -44.94 -11.57
N ASN A 3 -21.48 -45.11 -12.86
CA ASN A 3 -20.40 -44.38 -13.50
C ASN A 3 -20.74 -42.89 -13.69
N ILE A 4 -22.04 -42.57 -13.87
CA ILE A 4 -22.48 -41.22 -14.02
C ILE A 4 -22.33 -40.44 -12.71
N ASP A 5 -22.67 -41.07 -11.61
CA ASP A 5 -22.55 -40.46 -10.28
C ASP A 5 -21.10 -40.17 -9.93
N LEU A 6 -20.20 -41.10 -10.27
CA LEU A 6 -18.80 -40.91 -10.04
C LEU A 6 -18.22 -39.75 -10.83
N ARG A 7 -18.62 -39.59 -12.08
CA ARG A 7 -18.20 -38.43 -12.89
C ARG A 7 -18.70 -37.12 -12.33
N SER A 8 -19.96 -37.08 -11.88
CA SER A 8 -20.52 -35.89 -11.27
C SER A 8 -19.78 -35.49 -10.01
N ILE A 9 -19.40 -36.45 -9.19
CA ILE A 9 -18.64 -36.21 -7.98
C ILE A 9 -17.27 -35.64 -8.31
N LEU A 10 -16.58 -36.19 -9.30
CA LEU A 10 -15.26 -35.70 -9.73
C LEU A 10 -15.33 -34.27 -10.26
N ILE A 11 -16.32 -33.97 -11.10
CA ILE A 11 -16.49 -32.64 -11.64
C ILE A 11 -16.78 -31.63 -10.54
N GLY A 12 -17.65 -32.00 -9.61
CA GLY A 12 -17.97 -31.14 -8.47
C GLY A 12 -16.77 -30.90 -7.56
N ALA A 13 -15.97 -31.91 -7.30
CA ALA A 13 -14.76 -31.79 -6.48
C ALA A 13 -13.74 -30.88 -7.13
N LEU A 14 -13.51 -31.02 -8.44
CA LEU A 14 -12.58 -30.17 -9.18
C LEU A 14 -13.06 -28.72 -9.23
N GLY A 15 -14.33 -28.48 -9.47
CA GLY A 15 -14.91 -27.16 -9.50
C GLY A 15 -14.82 -26.46 -8.15
N THR A 16 -15.09 -27.19 -7.07
CA THR A 16 -15.00 -26.67 -5.71
C THR A 16 -13.56 -26.32 -5.36
N THR A 17 -12.62 -27.18 -5.68
CA THR A 17 -11.20 -26.93 -5.42
C THR A 17 -10.73 -25.69 -6.17
N LEU A 18 -11.10 -25.56 -7.44
CA LEU A 18 -10.73 -24.39 -8.23
C LEU A 18 -11.31 -23.10 -7.64
N PHE A 19 -12.55 -23.15 -7.19
CA PHE A 19 -13.21 -22.01 -6.57
C PHE A 19 -12.47 -21.56 -5.30
N PHE A 20 -12.08 -22.47 -4.44
CA PHE A 20 -11.31 -22.13 -3.24
C PHE A 20 -9.93 -21.58 -3.56
N VAL A 21 -9.26 -22.08 -4.58
CA VAL A 21 -7.96 -21.56 -5.00
C VAL A 21 -8.11 -20.11 -5.47
N LEU A 22 -9.13 -19.81 -6.24
CA LEU A 22 -9.39 -18.45 -6.71
C LEU A 22 -9.69 -17.49 -5.55
N LEU A 23 -10.49 -17.91 -4.58
CA LEU A 23 -10.79 -17.09 -3.40
C LEU A 23 -9.53 -16.82 -2.59
N SER A 24 -8.69 -17.82 -2.40
CA SER A 24 -7.44 -17.65 -1.65
C SER A 24 -6.50 -16.67 -2.36
N ALA A 25 -6.44 -16.70 -3.69
CA ALA A 25 -5.63 -15.77 -4.46
C ALA A 25 -6.12 -14.34 -4.29
N ASP A 26 -7.44 -14.13 -4.31
CA ASP A 26 -8.00 -12.80 -4.11
C ASP A 26 -7.70 -12.26 -2.71
N GLU A 27 -7.82 -13.08 -1.69
CA GLU A 27 -7.52 -12.67 -0.32
C GLU A 27 -6.05 -12.30 -0.16
N ALA A 28 -5.14 -12.99 -0.84
CA ALA A 28 -3.72 -12.71 -0.76
C ALA A 28 -3.35 -11.36 -1.37
N VAL A 29 -4.14 -10.85 -2.30
CA VAL A 29 -3.87 -9.56 -2.97
C VAL A 29 -4.35 -8.37 -2.14
N VAL A 30 -5.36 -8.55 -1.31
CA VAL A 30 -5.94 -7.44 -0.53
C VAL A 30 -5.31 -7.40 0.85
N ASP A 31 -4.17 -6.73 0.98
CA ASP A 31 -3.53 -6.48 2.26
C ASP A 31 -3.41 -4.98 2.50
N GLU A 32 -4.55 -4.30 2.52
CA GLU A 32 -4.73 -2.92 2.96
C GLU A 32 -3.67 -1.91 2.48
N GLY A 33 -3.13 -2.12 1.28
CA GLY A 33 -2.14 -1.21 0.72
C GLY A 33 -0.75 -1.31 1.33
N ASN A 34 -0.51 -2.28 2.21
CA ASN A 34 0.81 -2.53 2.75
C ASN A 34 1.61 -3.37 1.74
N LEU A 35 2.52 -2.72 1.05
CA LEU A 35 3.36 -3.37 0.03
C LEU A 35 4.67 -3.90 0.59
N GLY A 36 4.95 -3.66 1.88
CA GLY A 36 6.23 -4.02 2.46
C GLY A 36 7.36 -3.19 1.87
N ASP A 37 8.48 -3.81 1.60
CA ASP A 37 9.63 -3.15 1.00
C ASP A 37 9.42 -2.96 -0.50
N ILE A 38 9.72 -1.78 -1.00
CA ILE A 38 9.62 -1.44 -2.42
C ILE A 38 11.01 -1.21 -2.97
N ILE A 39 11.38 -1.97 -4.00
CA ILE A 39 12.67 -1.83 -4.68
C ILE A 39 12.40 -1.42 -6.11
N VAL A 40 12.73 -0.18 -6.45
CA VAL A 40 12.47 0.40 -7.78
C VAL A 40 13.65 1.26 -8.21
N ASN A 41 13.76 1.49 -9.52
CA ASN A 41 14.81 2.35 -10.05
C ASN A 41 14.54 3.84 -9.80
N SER A 42 13.26 4.21 -9.78
CA SER A 42 12.88 5.61 -9.53
C SER A 42 11.44 5.70 -9.04
N ILE A 43 11.15 6.79 -8.34
CA ILE A 43 9.80 7.11 -7.90
C ILE A 43 9.49 8.54 -8.33
N THR A 44 8.38 8.72 -9.02
CA THR A 44 7.86 10.04 -9.39
C THR A 44 6.57 10.29 -8.62
N ILE A 45 6.55 11.34 -7.83
CA ILE A 45 5.37 11.72 -7.06
C ILE A 45 4.69 12.89 -7.77
N ARG A 46 3.47 12.69 -8.20
CA ARG A 46 2.71 13.71 -8.95
C ARG A 46 1.80 14.48 -8.02
N ASP A 47 1.39 15.65 -8.51
CA ASP A 47 0.38 16.46 -7.85
C ASP A 47 -0.98 15.77 -7.89
N ASP A 48 -1.65 15.72 -6.76
CA ASP A 48 -3.00 15.19 -6.62
C ASP A 48 -4.03 16.28 -6.34
N GLY A 49 -3.66 17.55 -6.56
CA GLY A 49 -4.46 18.71 -6.19
C GLY A 49 -3.95 19.40 -4.94
N HIS A 50 -3.04 18.78 -4.19
CA HIS A 50 -2.44 19.31 -2.97
C HIS A 50 -0.92 19.30 -3.01
N GLY A 51 -0.34 18.98 -4.16
CA GLY A 51 1.09 18.79 -4.33
C GLY A 51 1.51 17.36 -3.97
N GLY A 52 2.54 16.86 -4.64
CA GLY A 52 3.08 15.53 -4.32
C GLY A 52 3.86 15.55 -3.01
N PHE A 53 3.82 14.47 -2.25
CA PHE A 53 4.51 14.42 -0.96
C PHE A 53 4.81 12.99 -0.53
N ILE A 54 5.76 12.86 0.39
CA ILE A 54 6.09 11.62 1.08
C ILE A 54 6.10 11.92 2.57
N THR A 55 5.45 11.07 3.36
CA THR A 55 5.46 11.18 4.81
C THR A 55 5.92 9.88 5.45
N ALA A 56 6.56 10.00 6.61
CA ALA A 56 6.92 8.84 7.41
C ALA A 56 6.38 9.01 8.83
N TYR A 57 6.00 7.91 9.45
CA TYR A 57 5.40 7.87 10.78
C TYR A 57 6.20 6.94 11.68
N ASN A 58 6.22 7.22 12.98
CA ASN A 58 6.84 6.34 13.95
C ASN A 58 5.83 5.30 14.47
N GLN A 59 6.24 4.48 15.43
CA GLN A 59 5.37 3.44 16.00
C GLN A 59 4.12 4.00 16.69
N ASP A 60 4.18 5.22 17.18
CA ASP A 60 3.07 5.87 17.86
C ASP A 60 2.17 6.65 16.89
N GLN A 61 2.33 6.43 15.59
CA GLN A 61 1.56 7.08 14.53
C GLN A 61 1.74 8.59 14.51
N LYS A 62 2.90 9.06 14.97
CA LYS A 62 3.28 10.47 14.88
C LYS A 62 4.15 10.68 13.65
N ARG A 63 3.86 11.73 12.89
CA ARG A 63 4.64 12.03 11.69
C ARG A 63 6.02 12.51 12.08
N THR A 64 7.04 11.92 11.45
CA THR A 64 8.44 12.25 11.72
C THR A 64 9.13 12.89 10.52
N LEU A 65 8.56 12.76 9.33
CA LEU A 65 9.15 13.30 8.11
C LEU A 65 8.05 13.75 7.16
N TYR A 66 8.24 14.90 6.56
CA TYR A 66 7.49 15.35 5.39
C TYR A 66 8.47 15.79 4.31
N LEU A 67 8.29 15.30 3.11
CA LEU A 67 9.08 15.67 1.94
C LEU A 67 8.09 15.95 0.83
N GLY A 68 8.08 17.16 0.29
CA GLY A 68 7.12 17.47 -0.76
C GLY A 68 6.95 18.95 -1.00
N THR A 69 5.70 19.34 -1.26
CA THR A 69 5.33 20.67 -1.68
C THR A 69 4.73 21.46 -0.51
N GLY A 70 5.21 22.66 -0.29
CA GLY A 70 4.71 23.56 0.74
C GLY A 70 3.59 24.49 0.25
N LYS A 71 3.18 25.40 1.11
CA LYS A 71 2.07 26.32 0.82
C LYS A 71 2.32 27.22 -0.38
N GLU A 72 3.57 27.60 -0.59
CA GLU A 72 3.95 28.48 -1.70
C GLU A 72 4.34 27.68 -2.95
N GLU A 73 3.99 26.40 -2.99
CA GLU A 73 4.28 25.50 -4.09
C GLU A 73 5.77 25.23 -4.30
N ASN A 74 6.57 25.55 -3.31
CA ASN A 74 8.00 25.22 -3.31
C ASN A 74 8.23 23.86 -2.67
N GLY A 75 9.28 23.18 -3.08
CA GLY A 75 9.68 21.92 -2.45
C GLY A 75 10.35 22.17 -1.11
N TYR A 76 10.10 21.30 -0.13
CA TYR A 76 10.80 21.36 1.14
C TYR A 76 10.78 20.01 1.84
N VAL A 77 11.71 19.85 2.78
CA VAL A 77 11.81 18.69 3.65
C VAL A 77 11.70 19.17 5.09
N GLN A 78 10.86 18.53 5.88
CA GLN A 78 10.68 18.88 7.27
C GLN A 78 10.77 17.63 8.14
N THR A 79 11.51 17.72 9.23
CA THR A 79 11.62 16.66 10.22
C THR A 79 10.87 17.06 11.48
N TYR A 80 10.44 16.04 12.23
CA TYR A 80 9.67 16.21 13.47
C TYR A 80 10.25 15.30 14.53
N ASN A 81 10.08 15.68 15.79
CA ASN A 81 10.44 14.80 16.89
C ASN A 81 9.32 13.78 17.15
N LYS A 82 9.50 12.94 18.19
CA LYS A 82 8.53 11.89 18.49
C LYS A 82 7.15 12.41 18.90
N TYR A 83 7.04 13.70 19.20
CA TYR A 83 5.77 14.35 19.56
C TYR A 83 5.16 15.13 18.41
N GLU A 84 5.66 14.95 17.19
CA GLU A 84 5.21 15.67 16.00
C GLU A 84 5.50 17.18 16.04
N GLN A 85 6.49 17.58 16.81
CA GLN A 85 6.95 18.98 16.81
C GLN A 85 8.05 19.16 15.77
N ALA A 86 7.96 20.19 14.96
CA ALA A 86 8.94 20.47 13.92
C ALA A 86 10.32 20.73 14.53
N THR A 87 11.35 20.08 13.97
CA THR A 87 12.72 20.23 14.46
C THR A 87 13.64 20.91 13.47
N ALA A 88 13.46 20.67 12.17
CA ALA A 88 14.29 21.27 11.15
C ALA A 88 13.57 21.23 9.82
N TYR A 89 13.95 22.12 8.90
CA TYR A 89 13.47 22.04 7.53
C TYR A 89 14.53 22.52 6.55
N ILE A 90 14.43 22.06 5.34
CA ILE A 90 15.31 22.44 4.24
C ILE A 90 14.40 22.84 3.08
N GLY A 91 14.66 24.01 2.52
CA GLY A 91 13.91 24.52 1.41
C GLY A 91 13.08 25.72 1.78
N SER A 92 12.02 25.94 0.97
CA SER A 92 11.16 27.12 1.11
C SER A 92 9.72 26.66 1.23
N ASN A 93 9.07 27.13 2.24
CA ASN A 93 7.68 26.71 2.50
C ASN A 93 6.70 27.54 1.69
#